data_d703576acef2c765b38c221a334fea53
#
_entry.id   d703576acef2c765b38c221a334fea53
#
_cell.length_a   1.000
_cell.length_b   1.000
_cell.length_c   1.000
_cell.angle_alpha   90.00
_cell.angle_beta   90.00
_cell.angle_gamma   90.00
#
_symmetry.space_group_name_H-M   'P 1'
#
loop_
_entity.id
_entity.type
_entity.pdbx_description
1 polymer ?
#
loop_
_entity_poly.entity_id
_entity_poly.type
_entity_poly.pdbx_seq_one_letter_code
_entity_poly.pdbx_strand_id
1 'polypeptide(L)'
;MKKYLPLICGISGEKLTSEEIKFFRDYKPWGIILFERNCINKDNLKNLTKELKEINHQNIPILIDQEGGRVSRLNFKGVTKFKSNLFFGQIIEKDADLGFELLRLNTEILAHTLEELGINTNTCLLYTS
;
A
#
# COMPACT_ATOMS: atom_id res chain seq x y z
N MET A 1 -6.95 -24.89 12.25
CA MET A 1 -6.14 -23.87 11.52
C MET A 1 -6.88 -23.48 10.24
N LYS A 2 -7.23 -22.20 10.07
CA LYS A 2 -7.75 -21.71 8.78
C LYS A 2 -6.62 -21.81 7.75
N LYS A 3 -6.80 -22.63 6.75
CA LYS A 3 -5.80 -22.87 5.69
C LYS A 3 -5.95 -21.75 4.66
N TYR A 4 -5.04 -20.79 4.65
CA TYR A 4 -4.95 -19.78 3.61
C TYR A 4 -4.14 -20.32 2.45
N LEU A 5 -4.53 -19.97 1.23
CA LEU A 5 -3.72 -20.26 0.06
C LEU A 5 -2.46 -19.39 0.09
N PRO A 6 -1.24 -19.92 -0.04
CA PRO A 6 0.00 -19.15 0.04
C PRO A 6 0.22 -18.31 -1.23
N LEU A 7 -0.72 -17.43 -1.51
CA LEU A 7 -0.74 -16.51 -2.65
C LEU A 7 -0.99 -15.08 -2.19
N ILE A 8 -0.36 -14.14 -2.86
CA ILE A 8 -0.70 -12.72 -2.88
C ILE A 8 -1.32 -12.44 -4.24
N CYS A 9 -2.56 -11.97 -4.27
CA CYS A 9 -3.32 -11.73 -5.49
C CYS A 9 -3.50 -10.23 -5.72
N GLY A 10 -3.42 -9.79 -6.98
CA GLY A 10 -3.92 -8.48 -7.41
C GLY A 10 -5.42 -8.54 -7.70
N ILE A 11 -6.02 -7.37 -7.89
CA ILE A 11 -7.40 -7.21 -8.34
C ILE A 11 -7.46 -6.38 -9.62
N SER A 12 -8.53 -6.57 -10.39
CA SER A 12 -8.63 -6.03 -11.75
C SER A 12 -8.85 -4.53 -11.81
N GLY A 13 -9.63 -3.97 -10.89
CA GLY A 13 -10.06 -2.56 -10.95
C GLY A 13 -10.26 -1.91 -9.60
N GLU A 14 -11.03 -0.83 -9.60
CA GLU A 14 -11.36 -0.02 -8.40
C GLU A 14 -12.42 -0.65 -7.49
N LYS A 15 -13.09 -1.69 -7.97
CA LYS A 15 -14.12 -2.46 -7.26
C LYS A 15 -13.90 -3.93 -7.54
N LEU A 16 -14.32 -4.76 -6.60
CA LEU A 16 -14.30 -6.21 -6.79
C LEU A 16 -15.38 -6.65 -7.79
N THR A 17 -15.00 -7.54 -8.68
CA THR A 17 -15.97 -8.26 -9.54
C THR A 17 -16.62 -9.41 -8.78
N SER A 18 -17.77 -9.89 -9.27
CA SER A 18 -18.44 -11.05 -8.69
C SER A 18 -17.56 -12.30 -8.69
N GLU A 19 -16.72 -12.45 -9.73
CA GLU A 19 -15.77 -13.57 -9.86
C GLU A 19 -14.64 -13.47 -8.83
N GLU A 20 -14.09 -12.28 -8.61
CA GLU A 20 -13.07 -12.04 -7.57
C GLU A 20 -13.63 -12.29 -6.17
N ILE A 21 -14.84 -11.82 -5.88
CA ILE A 21 -15.52 -12.05 -4.60
C ILE A 21 -15.67 -13.55 -4.36
N LYS A 22 -16.13 -14.30 -5.39
CA LYS A 22 -16.26 -15.75 -5.29
C LYS A 22 -14.91 -16.41 -5.07
N PHE A 23 -13.90 -16.03 -5.84
CA PHE A 23 -12.54 -16.58 -5.70
C PHE A 23 -11.99 -16.37 -4.29
N PHE A 24 -12.09 -15.16 -3.74
CA PHE A 24 -11.56 -14.84 -2.41
C PHE A 24 -12.30 -15.60 -1.29
N ARG A 25 -13.60 -15.83 -1.43
CA ARG A 25 -14.37 -16.64 -0.48
C ARG A 25 -13.99 -18.11 -0.52
N ASP A 26 -13.79 -18.66 -1.72
CA ASP A 26 -13.53 -20.08 -1.93
C ASP A 26 -12.07 -20.45 -1.57
N TYR A 27 -11.10 -19.63 -1.98
CA TYR A 27 -9.67 -19.95 -1.90
C TYR A 27 -8.89 -19.21 -0.81
N LYS A 28 -9.38 -18.09 -0.31
CA LYS A 28 -8.79 -17.32 0.81
C LYS A 28 -7.29 -17.11 0.63
N PRO A 29 -6.86 -16.23 -0.28
CA PRO A 29 -5.45 -15.91 -0.45
C PRO A 29 -4.85 -15.33 0.86
N TRP A 30 -3.55 -15.49 1.04
CA TRP A 30 -2.84 -14.95 2.19
C TRP A 30 -2.82 -13.41 2.22
N GLY A 31 -2.71 -12.77 1.04
CA GLY A 31 -2.67 -11.31 0.94
C GLY A 31 -3.20 -10.80 -0.40
N ILE A 32 -3.46 -9.50 -0.44
CA ILE A 32 -3.89 -8.77 -1.64
C ILE A 32 -2.89 -7.64 -1.89
N ILE A 33 -2.43 -7.48 -3.13
CA ILE A 33 -1.58 -6.36 -3.53
C ILE A 33 -2.37 -5.40 -4.42
N LEU A 34 -2.30 -4.10 -4.07
CA LEU A 34 -2.95 -3.02 -4.80
C LEU A 34 -1.96 -2.30 -5.71
N PHE A 35 -2.45 -1.95 -6.90
CA PHE A 35 -1.75 -1.17 -7.89
C PHE A 35 -2.47 0.16 -8.15
N GLU A 36 -1.86 1.05 -8.93
CA GLU A 36 -2.43 2.36 -9.25
C GLU A 36 -3.86 2.27 -9.79
N ARG A 37 -4.17 1.27 -10.62
CA ARG A 37 -5.53 1.04 -11.17
C ARG A 37 -6.60 0.81 -10.11
N ASN A 38 -6.21 0.43 -8.88
CA ASN A 38 -7.12 0.23 -7.76
C ASN A 38 -7.27 1.49 -6.90
N CYS A 39 -6.39 2.47 -7.06
CA CYS A 39 -6.23 3.65 -6.21
C CYS A 39 -6.76 4.91 -6.90
N ILE A 40 -8.06 5.00 -7.15
CA ILE A 40 -8.67 6.10 -7.92
C ILE A 40 -8.92 7.34 -7.06
N ASN A 41 -9.43 7.16 -5.85
CA ASN A 41 -9.64 8.22 -4.85
C ASN A 41 -9.73 7.63 -3.45
N LYS A 42 -9.71 8.51 -2.44
CA LYS A 42 -9.69 8.12 -1.01
C LYS A 42 -10.89 7.26 -0.62
N ASP A 43 -12.08 7.64 -1.01
CA ASP A 43 -13.32 6.97 -0.58
C ASP A 43 -13.48 5.60 -1.23
N ASN A 44 -13.21 5.51 -2.53
CA ASN A 44 -13.19 4.23 -3.25
C ASN A 44 -12.20 3.26 -2.63
N LEU A 45 -10.99 3.72 -2.37
CA LEU A 45 -9.92 2.87 -1.83
C LEU A 45 -10.25 2.38 -0.41
N LYS A 46 -10.80 3.24 0.46
CA LYS A 46 -11.29 2.85 1.79
C LYS A 46 -12.40 1.79 1.71
N ASN A 47 -13.35 1.97 0.80
CA ASN A 47 -14.43 1.00 0.61
C ASN A 47 -13.88 -0.33 0.10
N LEU A 48 -12.97 -0.30 -0.86
CA LEU A 48 -12.33 -1.49 -1.41
C LEU A 48 -11.55 -2.29 -0.34
N THR A 49 -10.72 -1.61 0.44
CA THR A 49 -9.95 -2.27 1.51
C THR A 49 -10.84 -2.82 2.62
N LYS A 50 -11.93 -2.13 2.95
CA LYS A 50 -12.94 -2.61 3.89
C LYS A 50 -13.63 -3.87 3.37
N GLU A 51 -14.07 -3.87 2.12
CA GLU A 51 -14.71 -5.04 1.48
C GLU A 51 -13.76 -6.25 1.43
N LEU A 52 -12.49 -6.03 1.07
CA LEU A 52 -11.47 -7.08 1.08
C LEU A 52 -11.30 -7.73 2.46
N LYS A 53 -11.31 -6.93 3.53
CA LYS A 53 -11.23 -7.42 4.91
C LYS A 53 -12.49 -8.19 5.33
N GLU A 54 -13.66 -7.75 4.92
CA GLU A 54 -14.94 -8.41 5.20
C GLU A 54 -15.06 -9.78 4.51
N ILE A 55 -14.62 -9.87 3.26
CA ILE A 55 -14.67 -11.12 2.48
C ILE A 55 -13.67 -12.16 2.99
N ASN A 56 -12.48 -11.73 3.38
CA ASN A 56 -11.40 -12.62 3.82
C ASN A 56 -11.32 -12.70 5.35
N HIS A 57 -10.62 -11.76 5.97
CA HIS A 57 -10.52 -11.58 7.43
C HIS A 57 -9.93 -10.20 7.73
N GLN A 58 -10.17 -9.67 8.94
CA GLN A 58 -9.80 -8.31 9.31
C GLN A 58 -8.28 -8.01 9.23
N ASN A 59 -7.45 -9.01 9.44
CA ASN A 59 -5.99 -8.88 9.45
C ASN A 59 -5.33 -9.36 8.14
N ILE A 60 -6.09 -9.50 7.04
CA ILE A 60 -5.49 -9.86 5.76
C ILE A 60 -4.42 -8.83 5.38
N PRO A 61 -3.20 -9.26 4.98
CA PRO A 61 -2.23 -8.35 4.41
C PRO A 61 -2.77 -7.68 3.14
N ILE A 62 -2.89 -6.36 3.19
CA ILE A 62 -3.18 -5.53 2.02
C ILE A 62 -1.93 -4.72 1.73
N LEU A 63 -1.30 -5.08 0.62
CA LEU A 63 0.03 -4.62 0.22
C LEU A 63 -0.08 -3.52 -0.83
N ILE A 64 0.92 -2.63 -0.85
CA ILE A 64 1.09 -1.61 -1.89
C ILE A 64 2.58 -1.29 -2.07
N ASP A 65 2.99 -0.98 -3.30
CA ASP A 65 4.32 -0.43 -3.60
C ASP A 65 4.26 1.10 -3.53
N GLN A 66 4.45 1.65 -2.36
CA GLN A 66 4.47 3.10 -2.16
C GLN A 66 5.86 3.52 -1.68
N GLU A 67 6.77 3.72 -2.65
CA GLU A 67 8.18 4.06 -2.39
C GLU A 67 8.41 5.58 -2.28
N GLY A 68 7.53 6.36 -2.90
CA GLY A 68 7.73 7.78 -3.18
C GLY A 68 8.51 8.00 -4.49
N GLY A 69 8.59 9.26 -4.94
CA GLY A 69 9.21 9.56 -6.23
C GLY A 69 8.46 8.91 -7.40
N ARG A 70 9.18 8.11 -8.22
CA ARG A 70 8.59 7.46 -9.42
C ARG A 70 7.70 6.27 -9.12
N VAL A 71 7.95 5.55 -8.04
CA VAL A 71 7.14 4.39 -7.64
C VAL A 71 6.13 4.83 -6.57
N SER A 72 4.99 5.28 -7.05
CA SER A 72 3.87 5.74 -6.23
C SER A 72 2.57 5.24 -6.86
N ARG A 73 1.73 4.59 -6.07
CA ARG A 73 0.40 4.10 -6.50
C ARG A 73 -0.72 5.04 -6.08
N LEU A 74 -0.45 5.87 -5.07
CA LEU A 74 -1.40 6.84 -4.55
C LEU A 74 -1.22 8.19 -5.29
N ASN A 75 -1.82 8.30 -6.48
CA ASN A 75 -1.67 9.48 -7.36
C ASN A 75 -2.95 10.31 -7.49
N PHE A 76 -3.93 10.13 -6.61
CA PHE A 76 -5.18 10.89 -6.63
C PHE A 76 -5.09 12.20 -5.83
N LYS A 77 -6.07 13.10 -6.07
CA LYS A 77 -6.14 14.40 -5.39
C LYS A 77 -6.33 14.23 -3.89
N GLY A 78 -5.56 14.99 -3.11
CA GLY A 78 -5.67 15.02 -1.65
C GLY A 78 -4.76 14.04 -0.91
N VAL A 79 -3.91 13.28 -1.65
CA VAL A 79 -2.86 12.46 -1.05
C VAL A 79 -1.52 13.20 -1.05
N THR A 80 -0.73 13.01 0.00
CA THR A 80 0.62 13.56 0.08
C THR A 80 1.53 12.94 -0.98
N LYS A 81 2.30 13.78 -1.68
CA LYS A 81 3.34 13.31 -2.60
C LYS A 81 4.62 13.05 -1.83
N PHE A 82 4.92 11.79 -1.63
CA PHE A 82 6.11 11.33 -0.91
C PHE A 82 7.36 11.46 -1.77
N LYS A 83 8.47 11.86 -1.14
CA LYS A 83 9.80 11.93 -1.78
C LYS A 83 10.41 10.55 -1.87
N SER A 84 11.32 10.37 -2.85
CA SER A 84 12.09 9.13 -3.00
C SER A 84 13.13 8.97 -1.88
N ASN A 85 13.57 7.74 -1.64
CA ASN A 85 14.65 7.46 -0.68
C ASN A 85 15.96 8.14 -1.08
N LEU A 86 16.24 8.27 -2.38
CA LEU A 86 17.40 9.01 -2.89
C LEU A 86 17.41 10.47 -2.43
N PHE A 87 16.25 11.14 -2.38
CA PHE A 87 16.15 12.52 -1.89
C PHE A 87 16.65 12.63 -0.43
N PHE A 88 16.24 11.70 0.43
CA PHE A 88 16.70 11.70 1.83
C PHE A 88 18.18 11.31 1.94
N GLY A 89 18.67 10.37 1.13
CA GLY A 89 20.08 10.01 1.06
C GLY A 89 20.97 11.22 0.76
N GLN A 90 20.59 12.05 -0.20
CA GLN A 90 21.33 13.28 -0.54
C GLN A 90 21.32 14.32 0.58
N ILE A 91 20.30 14.37 1.43
CA ILE A 91 20.27 15.23 2.61
C ILE A 91 21.17 14.66 3.70
N ILE A 92 21.08 13.34 3.96
CA ILE A 92 21.89 12.63 4.95
C ILE A 92 23.40 12.82 4.69
N GLU A 93 23.82 12.80 3.43
CA GLU A 93 25.21 13.06 3.05
C GLU A 93 25.70 14.45 3.41
N LYS A 94 24.81 15.44 3.48
CA LYS A 94 25.11 16.84 3.80
C LYS A 94 24.94 17.16 5.29
N ASP A 95 23.88 16.63 5.87
CA ASP A 95 23.49 16.80 7.27
C ASP A 95 22.74 15.55 7.73
N ALA A 96 23.45 14.68 8.42
CA ALA A 96 22.94 13.38 8.82
C ALA A 96 21.76 13.50 9.79
N ASP A 97 21.83 14.39 10.78
CA ASP A 97 20.80 14.54 11.80
C ASP A 97 19.49 15.04 11.17
N LEU A 98 19.58 16.08 10.35
CA LEU A 98 18.43 16.61 9.61
C LEU A 98 17.86 15.56 8.65
N GLY A 99 18.73 14.87 7.92
CA GLY A 99 18.31 13.89 6.92
C GLY A 99 17.56 12.69 7.54
N PHE A 100 18.05 12.15 8.66
CA PHE A 100 17.37 11.07 9.38
C PHE A 100 16.05 11.53 10.00
N GLU A 101 15.98 12.74 10.56
CA GLU A 101 14.73 13.27 11.10
C GLU A 101 13.67 13.45 10.01
N LEU A 102 14.02 14.00 8.86
CA LEU A 102 13.12 14.16 7.73
C LEU A 102 12.66 12.82 7.17
N LEU A 103 13.54 11.82 7.08
CA LEU A 103 13.19 10.46 6.66
C LEU A 103 12.20 9.81 7.64
N ARG A 104 12.44 9.95 8.94
CA ARG A 104 11.56 9.46 10.00
C ARG A 104 10.16 10.05 9.87
N LEU A 105 10.05 11.39 9.77
CA LEU A 105 8.78 12.09 9.60
C LEU A 105 8.05 11.67 8.33
N ASN A 106 8.76 11.58 7.19
CA ASN A 106 8.18 11.11 5.93
C ASN A 106 7.60 9.70 6.06
N THR A 107 8.32 8.80 6.74
CA THR A 107 7.90 7.41 6.95
C THR A 107 6.67 7.32 7.85
N GLU A 108 6.62 8.12 8.92
CA GLU A 108 5.46 8.19 9.81
C GLU A 108 4.21 8.71 9.09
N ILE A 109 4.34 9.79 8.31
CA ILE A 109 3.22 10.33 7.50
C ILE A 109 2.75 9.29 6.48
N LEU A 110 3.68 8.59 5.83
CA LEU A 110 3.35 7.52 4.90
C LEU A 110 2.59 6.39 5.60
N ALA A 111 3.07 5.92 6.73
CA ALA A 111 2.43 4.84 7.50
C ALA A 111 1.01 5.22 7.91
N HIS A 112 0.80 6.41 8.46
CA HIS A 112 -0.54 6.92 8.79
C HIS A 112 -1.45 7.04 7.57
N THR A 113 -0.91 7.52 6.44
CA THR A 113 -1.68 7.63 5.19
C THR A 113 -2.16 6.26 4.73
N LEU A 114 -1.31 5.24 4.75
CA LEU A 114 -1.66 3.88 4.37
C LEU A 114 -2.68 3.27 5.34
N GLU A 115 -2.47 3.44 6.64
CA GLU A 115 -3.39 2.96 7.67
C GLU A 115 -4.80 3.55 7.52
N GLU A 116 -4.91 4.87 7.29
CA GLU A 116 -6.18 5.53 7.00
C GLU A 116 -6.92 4.96 5.80
N LEU A 117 -6.18 4.47 4.80
CA LEU A 117 -6.70 3.84 3.59
C LEU A 117 -6.99 2.35 3.76
N GLY A 118 -6.74 1.80 4.95
CA GLY A 118 -6.94 0.39 5.27
C GLY A 118 -5.85 -0.54 4.75
N ILE A 119 -4.73 0.01 4.27
CA ILE A 119 -3.54 -0.71 3.79
C ILE A 119 -2.58 -0.91 4.97
N ASN A 120 -2.10 -2.14 5.18
CA ASN A 120 -1.31 -2.48 6.35
C ASN A 120 0.12 -2.97 6.03
N THR A 121 0.48 -3.05 4.76
CA THR A 121 1.79 -3.54 4.34
C THR A 121 2.33 -2.72 3.17
N ASN A 122 3.49 -2.09 3.34
CA ASN A 122 4.19 -1.42 2.25
C ASN A 122 5.34 -2.29 1.76
N THR A 123 5.35 -2.60 0.46
CA THR A 123 6.40 -3.41 -0.20
C THR A 123 7.41 -2.52 -0.91
N CYS A 124 7.94 -1.53 -0.21
CA CYS A 124 8.96 -0.63 -0.72
C CYS A 124 10.27 -1.40 -1.00
N LEU A 125 10.67 -1.46 -2.25
CA LEU A 125 11.97 -1.99 -2.66
C LEU A 125 13.01 -0.86 -2.63
N LEU A 126 13.99 -0.98 -1.74
CA LEU A 126 15.17 -0.13 -1.77
C LEU A 126 16.07 -0.61 -2.90
N TYR A 127 16.00 0.05 -4.04
CA TYR A 127 16.98 -0.14 -5.10
C TYR A 127 18.22 0.71 -4.78
N THR A 128 19.31 0.06 -4.49
CA THR A 128 20.63 0.68 -4.53
C THR A 128 21.12 0.63 -5.96
N SER A 129 20.88 1.69 -6.69
CA SER A 129 21.60 1.96 -7.94
C SER A 129 22.69 2.98 -7.68
#